data_a250fa5ad5a74b47f462bbddb2823537
#
_entry.id   a250fa5ad5a74b47f462bbddb2823537
#
_cell.length_a   1.000
_cell.length_b   1.000
_cell.length_c   1.000
_cell.angle_alpha   90.00
_cell.angle_beta   90.00
_cell.angle_gamma   90.00
#
_symmetry.space_group_name_H-M   'P 1'
#
loop_
_entity.id
_entity.type
_entity.pdbx_description
1 polymer ?
#
loop_
_entity_poly.entity_id
_entity_poly.type
_entity_poly.pdbx_seq_one_letter_code
_entity_poly.pdbx_strand_id
1 'polypeptide(L)'
;MILTSVGSIEYKTWENYLSENTFELLGRKGAIGHIGGHFYDINGKEINTSLTDRMIGIEYADLKKCKNVVCVAYGESKTAAIVGALRGGFINTLIIDSACGEKIIDDFS
;
A
#
# COMPACT_ATOMS: atom_id res chain seq x y z
N MET A 1 8.71 -16.81 -0.15
CA MET A 1 7.61 -16.16 0.60
C MET A 1 8.06 -14.77 1.04
N ILE A 2 7.18 -13.80 0.90
CA ILE A 2 7.40 -12.46 1.42
C ILE A 2 6.38 -12.21 2.52
N LEU A 3 6.85 -11.81 3.70
CA LEU A 3 5.99 -11.37 4.80
C LEU A 3 6.09 -9.87 4.88
N THR A 4 4.97 -9.18 4.76
CA THR A 4 4.94 -7.72 4.66
C THR A 4 3.71 -7.13 5.33
N SER A 5 3.65 -5.82 5.37
CA SER A 5 2.47 -5.05 5.74
C SER A 5 2.30 -3.92 4.75
N VAL A 6 1.10 -3.38 4.68
CA VAL A 6 0.84 -2.16 3.92
C VAL A 6 0.66 -1.00 4.89
N GLY A 7 1.03 0.20 4.45
CA GLY A 7 0.82 1.41 5.22
C GLY A 7 -0.21 2.29 4.54
N SER A 8 -0.97 3.03 5.35
CA SER A 8 -1.87 4.06 4.86
C SER A 8 -1.11 5.37 4.74
N ILE A 9 -1.37 6.12 3.68
CA ILE A 9 -0.76 7.44 3.50
C ILE A 9 -1.27 8.44 4.54
N GLU A 10 -2.43 8.17 5.12
CA GLU A 10 -3.03 9.02 6.15
C GLU A 10 -2.24 9.05 7.46
N TYR A 11 -1.43 8.04 7.72
CA TYR A 11 -0.65 7.94 8.95
C TYR A 11 0.59 8.79 8.98
N LYS A 12 0.88 9.52 7.93
CA LYS A 12 2.04 10.42 7.88
C LYS A 12 3.38 9.75 8.23
N THR A 13 3.46 8.44 8.03
CA THR A 13 4.69 7.68 8.30
C THR A 13 5.89 8.24 7.54
N TRP A 14 5.62 8.81 6.38
CA TRP A 14 6.63 9.36 5.49
C TRP A 14 6.87 10.86 5.67
N GLU A 15 6.18 11.51 6.62
CA GLU A 15 6.25 12.96 6.81
C GLU A 15 7.69 13.46 6.99
N ASN A 16 8.54 12.67 7.68
CA ASN A 16 9.93 13.01 7.93
C ASN A 16 10.87 12.66 6.76
N TYR A 17 10.41 11.93 5.78
CA TYR A 17 11.23 11.41 4.67
C TYR A 17 10.88 12.02 3.33
N LEU A 18 9.72 12.62 3.22
CA LEU A 18 9.22 13.24 1.99
C LEU A 18 9.20 14.74 2.14
N SER A 19 9.55 15.44 1.06
CA SER A 19 9.29 16.87 1.01
C SER A 19 7.78 17.10 0.97
N GLU A 20 7.35 18.26 1.45
CA GLU A 20 5.94 18.64 1.42
C GLU A 20 5.37 18.56 -0.01
N ASN A 21 6.15 18.98 -1.00
CA ASN A 21 5.74 18.93 -2.40
C ASN A 21 5.55 17.50 -2.90
N THR A 22 6.40 16.57 -2.50
CA THR A 22 6.29 15.17 -2.89
C THR A 22 5.06 14.53 -2.24
N PHE A 23 4.83 14.82 -0.97
CA PHE A 23 3.66 14.30 -0.24
C PHE A 23 2.36 14.80 -0.89
N GLU A 24 2.32 16.09 -1.23
CA GLU A 24 1.16 16.69 -1.89
C GLU A 24 0.94 16.09 -3.29
N LEU A 25 2.02 15.86 -4.04
CA LEU A 25 1.95 15.22 -5.34
C LEU A 25 1.38 13.80 -5.26
N LEU A 26 1.77 13.03 -4.25
CA LEU A 26 1.23 11.70 -4.02
C LEU A 26 -0.27 11.75 -3.78
N GLY A 27 -0.73 12.70 -2.96
CA GLY A 27 -2.15 12.89 -2.72
C GLY A 27 -2.93 13.22 -3.98
N ARG A 28 -2.39 14.11 -4.83
CA ARG A 28 -3.02 14.49 -6.10
C ARG A 28 -3.10 13.33 -7.08
N LYS A 29 -2.13 12.42 -7.06
CA LYS A 29 -2.13 11.24 -7.92
C LYS A 29 -2.99 10.10 -7.37
N GLY A 30 -3.62 10.29 -6.23
CA GLY A 30 -4.51 9.32 -5.64
C GLY A 30 -3.83 8.22 -4.86
N ALA A 31 -2.63 8.46 -4.34
CA ALA A 31 -1.95 7.49 -3.49
C ALA A 31 -2.75 7.24 -2.22
N ILE A 32 -3.04 5.97 -1.92
CA ILE A 32 -3.80 5.59 -0.72
C ILE A 32 -3.01 4.68 0.20
N GLY A 33 -1.91 4.11 -0.27
CA GLY A 33 -1.11 3.21 0.53
C GLY A 33 0.29 3.02 -0.02
N HIS A 34 1.11 2.30 0.74
CA HIS A 34 2.45 1.95 0.33
C HIS A 34 2.83 0.56 0.80
N ILE A 35 3.71 -0.08 0.06
CA ILE A 35 4.28 -1.38 0.37
C ILE A 35 5.73 -1.40 -0.10
N GLY A 36 6.67 -1.76 0.80
CA GLY A 36 8.08 -1.84 0.44
C GLY A 36 8.66 -0.56 -0.14
N GLY A 37 8.15 0.60 0.25
CA GLY A 37 8.57 1.89 -0.30
C GLY A 37 7.88 2.30 -1.59
N HIS A 38 6.99 1.48 -2.12
CA HIS A 38 6.22 1.77 -3.33
C HIS A 38 4.84 2.29 -2.97
N PHE A 39 4.44 3.41 -3.58
CA PHE A 39 3.11 4.00 -3.38
C PHE A 39 2.16 3.52 -4.48
N TYR A 40 0.90 3.33 -4.14
CA TYR A 40 -0.11 2.86 -5.09
C TYR A 40 -1.47 3.52 -4.85
N ASP A 41 -2.31 3.48 -5.89
CA ASP A 41 -3.68 4.01 -5.81
C ASP A 41 -4.67 2.92 -5.37
N ILE A 42 -5.94 3.26 -5.30
CA ILE A 42 -7.01 2.35 -4.85
C ILE A 42 -7.18 1.13 -5.77
N ASN A 43 -6.66 1.19 -6.98
CA ASN A 43 -6.69 0.07 -7.92
C ASN A 43 -5.41 -0.76 -7.89
N GLY A 44 -4.45 -0.39 -7.04
CA GLY A 44 -3.18 -1.08 -6.91
C GLY A 44 -2.16 -0.70 -7.97
N LYS A 45 -2.39 0.39 -8.68
CA LYS A 45 -1.44 0.88 -9.68
C LYS A 45 -0.35 1.69 -8.99
N GLU A 46 0.90 1.39 -9.30
CA GLU A 46 2.05 2.10 -8.74
C GLU A 46 2.05 3.57 -9.16
N ILE A 47 2.36 4.43 -8.20
CA ILE A 47 2.54 5.86 -8.42
C ILE A 47 4.03 6.17 -8.28
N ASN A 48 4.65 6.53 -9.41
CA ASN A 48 6.07 6.83 -9.45
C ASN A 48 6.35 8.27 -9.04
N THR A 49 7.40 8.43 -8.23
CA THR A 49 7.90 9.74 -7.80
C THR A 49 9.41 9.74 -7.89
N SER A 50 10.03 10.89 -7.67
CA SER A 50 11.50 10.96 -7.59
C SER A 50 12.06 10.10 -6.45
N LEU A 51 11.27 9.86 -5.40
CA LEU A 51 11.64 8.97 -4.32
C LEU A 51 11.70 7.52 -4.79
N THR A 52 10.75 7.10 -5.61
CA THR A 52 10.71 5.73 -6.17
C THR A 52 12.01 5.41 -6.91
N ASP A 53 12.52 6.35 -7.69
CA ASP A 53 13.75 6.16 -8.46
C ASP A 53 14.99 6.03 -7.59
N ARG A 54 14.93 6.47 -6.34
CA ARG A 54 16.04 6.42 -5.39
C ARG A 54 15.95 5.29 -4.39
N MET A 55 14.86 4.52 -4.41
CA MET A 55 14.65 3.41 -3.47
C MET A 55 15.45 2.19 -3.87
N ILE A 56 16.05 1.55 -2.87
CA ILE A 56 16.71 0.25 -3.04
C ILE A 56 15.85 -0.79 -2.36
N GLY A 57 15.46 -1.81 -3.09
CA GLY A 57 14.61 -2.86 -2.56
C GLY A 57 13.97 -3.66 -3.68
N ILE A 58 12.92 -4.41 -3.33
CA ILE A 58 12.20 -5.19 -4.33
C ILE A 58 11.41 -4.26 -5.26
N GLU A 59 11.48 -4.54 -6.55
CA GLU A 59 10.71 -3.79 -7.53
C GLU A 59 9.22 -4.14 -7.40
N TYR A 60 8.36 -3.16 -7.69
CA TYR A 60 6.92 -3.35 -7.61
C TYR A 60 6.43 -4.46 -8.53
N ALA A 61 6.96 -4.53 -9.75
CA ALA A 61 6.63 -5.57 -10.69
C ALA A 61 7.02 -6.96 -10.19
N ASP A 62 8.13 -7.06 -9.45
CA ASP A 62 8.59 -8.33 -8.87
C ASP A 62 7.70 -8.78 -7.72
N LEU A 63 7.13 -7.85 -6.96
CA LEU A 63 6.12 -8.16 -5.94
C LEU A 63 4.92 -8.88 -6.58
N LYS A 64 4.46 -8.39 -7.71
CA LYS A 64 3.33 -9.00 -8.42
C LYS A 64 3.61 -10.40 -8.94
N LYS A 65 4.87 -10.69 -9.22
CA LYS A 65 5.30 -12.01 -9.71
C LYS A 65 5.53 -13.02 -8.59
N CYS A 66 5.68 -12.55 -7.36
CA CYS A 66 5.91 -13.44 -6.22
C CYS A 66 4.63 -14.22 -5.91
N LYS A 67 4.76 -15.53 -5.77
CA LYS A 67 3.62 -16.43 -5.55
C LYS A 67 3.10 -16.43 -4.11
N ASN A 68 3.94 -16.06 -3.16
CA ASN A 68 3.61 -16.12 -1.74
C ASN A 68 3.94 -14.79 -1.06
N VAL A 69 3.06 -13.81 -1.20
CA VAL A 69 3.15 -12.55 -0.49
C VAL A 69 2.07 -12.54 0.60
N VAL A 70 2.50 -12.59 1.85
CA VAL A 70 1.61 -12.60 3.01
C VAL A 70 1.61 -11.20 3.60
N CYS A 71 0.44 -10.56 3.65
CA CYS A 71 0.27 -9.24 4.24
C CYS A 71 -0.42 -9.37 5.60
N VAL A 72 0.23 -8.83 6.62
CA VAL A 72 -0.34 -8.74 7.98
C VAL A 72 -0.59 -7.27 8.27
N ALA A 73 -1.82 -6.92 8.54
CA ALA A 73 -2.19 -5.54 8.81
C ALA A 73 -3.35 -5.48 9.80
N TYR A 74 -3.45 -4.38 10.53
CA TYR A 74 -4.56 -4.17 11.46
C TYR A 74 -4.91 -2.68 11.49
N GLY A 75 -6.14 -2.40 11.94
CA GLY A 75 -6.64 -1.04 12.07
C GLY A 75 -7.49 -0.61 10.87
N GLU A 76 -8.66 -0.05 11.17
CA GLU A 76 -9.62 0.39 10.14
C GLU A 76 -9.05 1.39 9.16
N SER A 77 -8.11 2.23 9.60
CA SER A 77 -7.47 3.25 8.76
C SER A 77 -6.65 2.67 7.60
N LYS A 78 -6.30 1.39 7.66
CA LYS A 78 -5.57 0.71 6.59
C LYS A 78 -6.48 0.08 5.54
N THR A 79 -7.79 0.18 5.70
CA THR A 79 -8.76 -0.49 4.83
C THR A 79 -8.56 -0.17 3.35
N ALA A 80 -8.47 1.10 2.99
CA ALA A 80 -8.27 1.51 1.59
C ALA A 80 -6.94 0.98 1.04
N ALA A 81 -5.88 1.04 1.84
CA ALA A 81 -4.57 0.53 1.43
C ALA A 81 -4.61 -0.98 1.16
N ILE A 82 -5.33 -1.73 1.99
CA ILE A 82 -5.50 -3.17 1.81
C ILE A 82 -6.29 -3.48 0.54
N VAL A 83 -7.38 -2.76 0.31
CA VAL A 83 -8.21 -2.93 -0.89
C VAL A 83 -7.39 -2.67 -2.15
N GLY A 84 -6.62 -1.59 -2.17
CA GLY A 84 -5.73 -1.29 -3.28
C GLY A 84 -4.72 -2.40 -3.54
N ALA A 85 -4.14 -2.94 -2.48
CA ALA A 85 -3.19 -4.05 -2.58
C ALA A 85 -3.83 -5.31 -3.16
N LEU A 86 -5.05 -5.64 -2.74
CA LEU A 86 -5.80 -6.78 -3.28
C LEU A 86 -6.14 -6.58 -4.76
N ARG A 87 -6.60 -5.40 -5.12
CA ARG A 87 -6.93 -5.08 -6.52
C ARG A 87 -5.70 -5.10 -7.42
N GLY A 88 -4.55 -4.70 -6.88
CA GLY A 88 -3.30 -4.72 -7.61
C GLY A 88 -2.72 -6.11 -7.82
N GLY A 89 -3.20 -7.10 -7.07
CA GLY A 89 -2.79 -8.49 -7.24
C GLY A 89 -1.40 -8.80 -6.72
N PHE A 90 -0.86 -8.00 -5.82
CA PHE A 90 0.50 -8.24 -5.30
C PHE A 90 0.53 -8.79 -3.87
N ILE A 91 -0.62 -9.13 -3.31
CA ILE A 91 -0.69 -9.93 -2.08
C ILE A 91 -1.57 -11.16 -2.31
N ASN A 92 -1.18 -12.28 -1.73
CA ASN A 92 -1.85 -13.56 -1.94
C ASN A 92 -2.57 -14.05 -0.69
N THR A 93 -2.07 -13.67 0.48
CA THR A 93 -2.63 -14.04 1.77
C THR A 93 -2.75 -12.79 2.63
N LEU A 94 -3.91 -12.61 3.23
CA LEU A 94 -4.19 -11.45 4.05
C LEU A 94 -4.57 -11.88 5.46
N ILE A 95 -3.86 -11.34 6.45
CA ILE A 95 -4.16 -11.57 7.86
C ILE A 95 -4.50 -10.20 8.45
N ILE A 96 -5.75 -10.01 8.83
CA ILE A 96 -6.26 -8.74 9.34
C ILE A 96 -7.14 -8.95 10.57
N ASP A 97 -7.37 -7.88 11.32
CA ASP A 97 -8.29 -7.92 12.44
C ASP A 97 -9.76 -7.84 11.95
N SER A 98 -10.69 -8.20 12.82
CA SER A 98 -12.10 -8.24 12.46
C SER A 98 -12.68 -6.87 12.09
N ALA A 99 -12.25 -5.81 12.77
CA ALA A 99 -12.73 -4.46 12.49
C ALA A 99 -12.36 -4.03 11.06
N CYS A 100 -11.14 -4.31 10.63
CA CYS A 100 -10.69 -4.03 9.27
C CYS A 100 -11.46 -4.89 8.26
N GLY A 101 -11.63 -6.17 8.54
CA GLY A 101 -12.37 -7.09 7.66
C GLY A 101 -13.81 -6.66 7.45
N GLU A 102 -14.49 -6.28 8.52
CA GLU A 102 -15.87 -5.80 8.45
C GLU A 102 -15.98 -4.54 7.60
N LYS A 103 -15.06 -3.61 7.79
CA LYS A 103 -15.06 -2.37 7.03
C LYS A 103 -14.81 -2.61 5.54
N ILE A 104 -13.96 -3.56 5.19
CA ILE A 104 -13.73 -3.93 3.79
C ILE A 104 -15.03 -4.46 3.17
N ILE A 105 -15.73 -5.33 3.87
CA ILE A 105 -17.00 -5.90 3.41
C ILE A 105 -18.05 -4.80 3.23
N ASP A 106 -18.16 -3.90 4.21
CA ASP A 106 -19.20 -2.87 4.20
C ASP A 106 -18.96 -1.79 3.12
N ASP A 107 -17.71 -1.36 2.97
CA ASP A 107 -17.37 -0.21 2.12
C ASP A 107 -17.00 -0.60 0.69
N PHE A 108 -16.55 -1.83 0.46
CA PHE A 108 -15.94 -2.22 -0.82
C PHE A 108 -16.47 -3.51 -1.43
N SER A 109 -17.43 -4.16 -0.80
CA SER A 109 -18.01 -5.39 -1.38
C SER A 109 -19.06 -5.12 -2.45
#